data_13f7b90d430e0decc352d5c02debfd91
#
_entry.id   13f7b90d430e0decc352d5c02debfd91
#
_cell.length_a   1.000
_cell.length_b   1.000
_cell.length_c   1.000
_cell.angle_alpha   90.00
_cell.angle_beta   90.00
_cell.angle_gamma   90.00
#
_symmetry.space_group_name_H-M   'P 1'
#
loop_
_entity.id
_entity.type
_entity.pdbx_description
1 polymer ?
#
loop_
_entity_poly.entity_id
_entity_poly.type
_entity_poly.pdbx_seq_one_letter_code
_entity_poly.pdbx_strand_id
1 'polypeptide(L)'
;MQYQDMTKKEMQREYHRLCQRYQEYEQQGLQLDLSRGKPAPEQLALSQRMLGELNSRSVLDSEDGTDCRNYGGLDGIPEAKALLAGMIGARPEQVMVGGNSSLTMMFDILSHAMLDGLLGAEPWVQVKDRKFLCPVPGYDRHFAMTEHFGFQLIPIPMHNDGPDMDMIEDLVQRDASIKGIWCVPKYQNPTGIVFSPMVVERFAHLQPAAPDFRIFWDNAYCVHDLYPLSL
;
A
#
# COMPACT_ATOMS: atom_id res chain seq x y z
N MET A 1 -29.04 3.18 -11.91
CA MET A 1 -30.07 4.08 -11.38
C MET A 1 -29.79 4.22 -9.88
N GLN A 2 -29.63 5.42 -9.39
CA GLN A 2 -29.39 5.65 -7.97
C GLN A 2 -30.72 5.60 -7.20
N TYR A 3 -30.72 5.16 -5.95
CA TYR A 3 -31.96 5.04 -5.15
C TYR A 3 -32.71 6.35 -5.01
N GLN A 4 -32.02 7.47 -4.96
CA GLN A 4 -32.63 8.81 -4.89
C GLN A 4 -33.41 9.21 -6.14
N ASP A 5 -33.17 8.55 -7.28
CA ASP A 5 -33.85 8.81 -8.56
C ASP A 5 -35.06 7.88 -8.76
N MET A 6 -35.33 6.97 -7.82
CA MET A 6 -36.42 6.01 -7.92
C MET A 6 -37.76 6.60 -7.45
N THR A 7 -38.81 6.27 -8.15
CA THR A 7 -40.18 6.51 -7.67
C THR A 7 -40.50 5.61 -6.48
N LYS A 8 -41.46 6.01 -5.67
CA LYS A 8 -41.92 5.20 -4.53
C LYS A 8 -42.29 3.75 -4.92
N LYS A 9 -42.87 3.56 -6.10
CA LYS A 9 -43.28 2.25 -6.61
C LYS A 9 -42.06 1.40 -7.01
N GLU A 10 -41.05 1.99 -7.60
CA GLU A 10 -39.79 1.33 -7.96
C GLU A 10 -39.01 0.96 -6.72
N MET A 11 -38.96 1.86 -5.73
CA MET A 11 -38.30 1.60 -4.45
C MET A 11 -38.96 0.46 -3.68
N GLN A 12 -40.30 0.37 -3.69
CA GLN A 12 -41.04 -0.75 -3.08
C GLN A 12 -40.71 -2.09 -3.80
N ARG A 13 -40.69 -2.09 -5.12
CA ARG A 13 -40.31 -3.29 -5.88
C ARG A 13 -38.87 -3.75 -5.55
N GLU A 14 -37.96 -2.81 -5.54
CA GLU A 14 -36.56 -3.10 -5.22
C GLU A 14 -36.41 -3.60 -3.77
N TYR A 15 -37.12 -3.01 -2.82
CA TYR A 15 -37.15 -3.48 -1.45
C TYR A 15 -37.63 -4.95 -1.35
N HIS A 16 -38.73 -5.30 -2.03
CA HIS A 16 -39.23 -6.69 -2.01
C HIS A 16 -38.24 -7.65 -2.64
N ARG A 17 -37.60 -7.24 -3.76
CA ARG A 17 -36.56 -8.04 -4.42
C ARG A 17 -35.36 -8.30 -3.48
N LEU A 18 -34.91 -7.29 -2.78
CA LEU A 18 -33.81 -7.39 -1.82
C LEU A 18 -34.18 -8.26 -0.61
N CYS A 19 -35.38 -8.13 -0.09
CA CYS A 19 -35.86 -8.98 0.99
C CYS A 19 -35.91 -10.46 0.59
N GLN A 20 -36.43 -10.76 -0.60
CA GLN A 20 -36.44 -12.12 -1.13
C GLN A 20 -35.03 -12.67 -1.26
N ARG A 21 -34.11 -11.90 -1.87
CA ARG A 21 -32.73 -12.30 -2.04
C ARG A 21 -32.00 -12.50 -0.70
N TYR A 22 -32.28 -11.67 0.28
CA TYR A 22 -31.77 -11.85 1.64
C TYR A 22 -32.21 -13.16 2.26
N GLN A 23 -33.52 -13.49 2.16
CA GLN A 23 -34.06 -14.75 2.64
C GLN A 23 -33.46 -15.98 1.94
N GLU A 24 -33.20 -15.87 0.63
CA GLU A 24 -32.53 -16.92 -0.13
C GLU A 24 -31.10 -17.18 0.40
N TYR A 25 -30.36 -16.12 0.76
CA TYR A 25 -29.04 -16.26 1.40
C TYR A 25 -29.12 -16.84 2.81
N GLU A 26 -30.09 -16.44 3.62
CA GLU A 26 -30.30 -17.02 4.96
C GLU A 26 -30.55 -18.52 4.88
N GLN A 27 -31.39 -18.98 3.92
CA GLN A 27 -31.69 -20.39 3.71
C GLN A 27 -30.48 -21.22 3.29
N GLN A 28 -29.47 -20.61 2.65
CA GLN A 28 -28.23 -21.29 2.28
C GLN A 28 -27.34 -21.63 3.50
N GLY A 29 -27.61 -21.05 4.66
CA GLY A 29 -26.85 -21.31 5.89
C GLY A 29 -25.37 -20.96 5.78
N LEU A 30 -25.01 -19.94 4.98
CA LEU A 30 -23.63 -19.57 4.72
C LEU A 30 -22.89 -19.18 6.00
N GLN A 31 -21.73 -19.77 6.23
CA GLN A 31 -20.82 -19.44 7.32
C GLN A 31 -19.65 -18.61 6.75
N LEU A 32 -19.86 -17.30 6.60
CA LEU A 32 -18.89 -16.39 6.00
C LEU A 32 -18.28 -15.51 7.07
N ASP A 33 -16.94 -15.45 7.11
CA ASP A 33 -16.18 -14.51 7.91
C ASP A 33 -15.69 -13.35 7.02
N LEU A 34 -16.27 -12.18 7.20
CA LEU A 34 -15.91 -10.94 6.48
C LEU A 34 -15.00 -10.03 7.30
N SER A 35 -14.55 -10.47 8.47
CA SER A 35 -13.73 -9.66 9.37
C SER A 35 -12.33 -9.37 8.80
N ARG A 36 -11.79 -10.28 8.01
CA ARG A 36 -10.49 -10.15 7.32
C ARG A 36 -10.46 -10.93 6.01
N GLY A 37 -9.91 -10.30 4.95
CA GLY A 37 -9.47 -11.03 3.77
C GLY A 37 -8.25 -11.89 4.10
N LYS A 38 -8.35 -13.20 3.90
CA LYS A 38 -7.25 -14.16 4.08
C LYS A 38 -7.16 -15.04 2.84
N PRO A 39 -5.94 -15.41 2.39
CA PRO A 39 -5.79 -16.41 1.34
C PRO A 39 -6.46 -17.72 1.74
N ALA A 40 -7.10 -18.37 0.78
CA ALA A 40 -7.66 -19.72 0.97
C ALA A 40 -6.53 -20.75 1.18
N PRO A 41 -6.79 -21.89 1.84
CA PRO A 41 -5.78 -22.93 2.05
C PRO A 41 -5.09 -23.39 0.76
N GLU A 42 -5.82 -23.45 -0.35
CA GLU A 42 -5.30 -23.85 -1.67
C GLU A 42 -4.31 -22.81 -2.21
N GLN A 43 -4.53 -21.52 -1.96
CA GLN A 43 -3.60 -20.44 -2.31
C GLN A 43 -2.32 -20.52 -1.49
N LEU A 44 -2.42 -20.81 -0.19
CA LEU A 44 -1.27 -21.00 0.69
C LEU A 44 -0.45 -22.24 0.31
N ALA A 45 -1.12 -23.31 -0.15
CA ALA A 45 -0.46 -24.52 -0.58
C ALA A 45 0.46 -24.35 -1.80
N LEU A 46 0.26 -23.30 -2.62
CA LEU A 46 1.12 -23.01 -3.77
C LEU A 46 2.59 -22.82 -3.39
N SER A 47 2.85 -22.20 -2.25
CA SER A 47 4.20 -21.92 -1.76
C SER A 47 4.74 -22.97 -0.77
N GLN A 48 3.95 -23.98 -0.40
CA GLN A 48 4.33 -24.96 0.64
C GLN A 48 5.62 -25.71 0.32
N ARG A 49 5.91 -25.96 -0.97
CA ARG A 49 7.14 -26.64 -1.40
C ARG A 49 8.40 -25.87 -1.02
N MET A 50 8.33 -24.54 -0.88
CA MET A 50 9.47 -23.71 -0.48
C MET A 50 10.04 -24.10 0.88
N LEU A 51 9.21 -24.66 1.78
CA LEU A 51 9.65 -25.10 3.10
C LEU A 51 10.65 -26.27 3.05
N GLY A 52 10.72 -26.99 1.95
CA GLY A 52 11.64 -28.12 1.75
C GLY A 52 12.92 -27.79 0.97
N GLU A 53 13.03 -26.56 0.45
CA GLU A 53 14.17 -26.16 -0.39
C GLU A 53 15.46 -25.96 0.42
N LEU A 54 15.34 -25.46 1.65
CA LEU A 54 16.48 -25.31 2.55
C LEU A 54 16.65 -26.53 3.45
N ASN A 55 17.76 -27.22 3.28
CA ASN A 55 18.12 -28.42 4.06
C ASN A 55 19.65 -28.52 4.21
N SER A 56 20.12 -29.57 4.89
CA SER A 56 21.55 -29.76 5.16
C SER A 56 22.46 -29.95 3.92
N ARG A 57 21.88 -30.06 2.72
CA ARG A 57 22.59 -30.22 1.44
C ARG A 57 22.46 -28.98 0.56
N SER A 58 21.72 -27.98 1.00
CA SER A 58 21.56 -26.75 0.23
C SER A 58 22.87 -25.95 0.20
N VAL A 59 23.13 -25.28 -0.93
CA VAL A 59 24.15 -24.25 -1.00
C VAL A 59 23.65 -23.06 -0.20
N LEU A 60 24.46 -22.59 0.74
CA LEU A 60 24.09 -21.53 1.68
C LEU A 60 24.94 -20.26 1.48
N ASP A 61 25.73 -20.22 0.43
CA ASP A 61 26.49 -19.04 0.02
C ASP A 61 25.76 -18.35 -1.14
N SER A 62 25.67 -17.03 -1.09
CA SER A 62 25.15 -16.22 -2.19
C SER A 62 26.15 -16.11 -3.36
N GLU A 63 25.71 -15.56 -4.50
CA GLU A 63 26.55 -15.40 -5.70
C GLU A 63 27.83 -14.57 -5.44
N ASP A 64 27.78 -13.64 -4.49
CA ASP A 64 28.94 -12.83 -4.10
C ASP A 64 29.85 -13.52 -3.05
N GLY A 65 29.53 -14.77 -2.67
CA GLY A 65 30.28 -15.55 -1.70
C GLY A 65 29.95 -15.25 -0.25
N THR A 66 28.86 -14.53 0.02
CA THR A 66 28.41 -14.29 1.40
C THR A 66 27.76 -15.55 1.97
N ASP A 67 28.25 -16.05 3.12
CA ASP A 67 27.62 -17.13 3.85
C ASP A 67 26.32 -16.64 4.48
N CYS A 68 25.18 -17.06 3.92
CA CYS A 68 23.84 -16.63 4.36
C CYS A 68 23.45 -17.09 5.77
N ARG A 69 24.26 -17.91 6.43
CA ARG A 69 24.09 -18.29 7.83
C ARG A 69 24.70 -17.27 8.79
N ASN A 70 25.50 -16.35 8.28
CA ASN A 70 26.20 -15.35 9.06
C ASN A 70 25.51 -13.98 8.96
N TYR A 71 25.86 -13.07 9.85
CA TYR A 71 25.41 -11.68 9.80
C TYR A 71 26.35 -10.85 8.92
N GLY A 72 25.89 -9.65 8.49
CA GLY A 72 26.74 -8.67 7.81
C GLY A 72 26.10 -7.95 6.64
N GLY A 73 25.16 -8.56 5.93
CA GLY A 73 24.42 -7.89 4.87
C GLY A 73 23.31 -7.00 5.45
N LEU A 74 23.21 -5.74 4.97
CA LEU A 74 22.22 -4.78 5.47
C LEU A 74 21.01 -4.65 4.58
N ASP A 75 21.10 -4.96 3.29
CA ASP A 75 20.10 -4.62 2.28
C ASP A 75 19.66 -5.83 1.42
N GLY A 76 20.09 -7.02 1.76
CA GLY A 76 19.74 -8.28 1.10
C GLY A 76 20.84 -8.83 0.19
N ILE A 77 20.76 -10.13 -0.09
CA ILE A 77 21.67 -10.80 -1.01
C ILE A 77 21.37 -10.42 -2.48
N PRO A 78 22.36 -10.47 -3.39
CA PRO A 78 22.19 -10.06 -4.78
C PRO A 78 21.01 -10.72 -5.48
N GLU A 79 20.82 -12.04 -5.28
CA GLU A 79 19.74 -12.81 -5.91
C GLU A 79 18.35 -12.34 -5.45
N ALA A 80 18.19 -12.03 -4.16
CA ALA A 80 16.93 -11.52 -3.63
C ALA A 80 16.63 -10.12 -4.18
N LYS A 81 17.66 -9.26 -4.24
CA LYS A 81 17.54 -7.91 -4.82
C LYS A 81 17.15 -7.97 -6.30
N ALA A 82 17.80 -8.84 -7.08
CA ALA A 82 17.50 -9.01 -8.50
C ALA A 82 16.08 -9.54 -8.73
N LEU A 83 15.65 -10.55 -7.95
CA LEU A 83 14.30 -11.11 -8.02
C LEU A 83 13.23 -10.05 -7.73
N LEU A 84 13.37 -9.34 -6.61
CA LEU A 84 12.40 -8.34 -6.18
C LEU A 84 12.41 -7.10 -7.09
N ALA A 85 13.56 -6.70 -7.61
CA ALA A 85 13.66 -5.61 -8.57
C ALA A 85 12.81 -5.87 -9.82
N GLY A 86 12.84 -7.10 -10.35
CA GLY A 86 12.01 -7.51 -11.48
C GLY A 86 10.50 -7.43 -11.18
N MET A 87 10.10 -7.72 -9.94
CA MET A 87 8.69 -7.68 -9.52
C MET A 87 8.13 -6.25 -9.41
N ILE A 88 8.97 -5.29 -9.02
CA ILE A 88 8.55 -3.90 -8.78
C ILE A 88 8.98 -2.92 -9.88
N GLY A 89 9.64 -3.39 -10.93
CA GLY A 89 10.12 -2.55 -12.03
C GLY A 89 11.28 -1.62 -11.63
N ALA A 90 12.12 -2.03 -10.67
CA ALA A 90 13.29 -1.27 -10.21
C ALA A 90 14.61 -1.89 -10.68
N ARG A 91 15.73 -1.22 -10.43
CA ARG A 91 17.06 -1.81 -10.56
C ARG A 91 17.49 -2.46 -9.24
N PRO A 92 18.26 -3.55 -9.23
CA PRO A 92 18.71 -4.22 -8.00
C PRO A 92 19.37 -3.28 -6.97
N GLU A 93 20.11 -2.27 -7.44
CA GLU A 93 20.79 -1.29 -6.57
C GLU A 93 19.79 -0.37 -5.83
N GLN A 94 18.55 -0.31 -6.29
CA GLN A 94 17.47 0.47 -5.68
C GLN A 94 16.63 -0.35 -4.70
N VAL A 95 16.95 -1.65 -4.56
CA VAL A 95 16.18 -2.58 -3.70
C VAL A 95 16.91 -2.78 -2.38
N MET A 96 16.15 -2.61 -1.31
CA MET A 96 16.53 -3.04 0.04
C MET A 96 15.54 -4.12 0.49
N VAL A 97 16.06 -5.28 0.84
CA VAL A 97 15.26 -6.41 1.32
C VAL A 97 15.12 -6.31 2.82
N GLY A 98 13.90 -6.22 3.30
CA GLY A 98 13.59 -6.18 4.73
C GLY A 98 12.87 -7.43 5.21
N GLY A 99 12.28 -7.34 6.39
CA GLY A 99 11.46 -8.41 6.96
C GLY A 99 10.14 -8.60 6.18
N ASN A 100 9.32 -9.51 6.66
CA ASN A 100 8.05 -9.90 6.03
C ASN A 100 6.88 -8.93 6.30
N SER A 101 7.12 -7.77 6.90
CA SER A 101 6.11 -6.76 7.23
C SER A 101 6.49 -5.41 6.63
N SER A 102 5.79 -5.00 5.57
CA SER A 102 5.94 -3.66 5.00
C SER A 102 5.61 -2.56 6.01
N LEU A 103 4.63 -2.77 6.89
CA LEU A 103 4.30 -1.82 7.95
C LEU A 103 5.46 -1.57 8.90
N THR A 104 6.22 -2.60 9.27
CA THR A 104 7.43 -2.44 10.10
C THR A 104 8.47 -1.60 9.36
N MET A 105 8.73 -1.88 8.10
CA MET A 105 9.68 -1.10 7.29
C MET A 105 9.25 0.36 7.14
N MET A 106 7.96 0.61 6.92
CA MET A 106 7.41 1.97 6.84
C MET A 106 7.53 2.70 8.18
N PHE A 107 7.29 2.01 9.29
CA PHE A 107 7.47 2.55 10.63
C PHE A 107 8.93 2.91 10.90
N ASP A 108 9.87 2.06 10.50
CA ASP A 108 11.31 2.32 10.65
C ASP A 108 11.75 3.52 9.82
N ILE A 109 11.26 3.65 8.57
CA ILE A 109 11.53 4.82 7.72
C ILE A 109 10.98 6.10 8.36
N LEU A 110 9.74 6.07 8.87
CA LEU A 110 9.15 7.21 9.58
C LEU A 110 9.93 7.55 10.84
N SER A 111 10.34 6.54 11.63
CA SER A 111 11.15 6.73 12.84
C SER A 111 12.47 7.41 12.51
N HIS A 112 13.13 6.97 11.45
CA HIS A 112 14.39 7.56 10.97
C HIS A 112 14.17 9.02 10.51
N ALA A 113 13.14 9.27 9.73
CA ALA A 113 12.79 10.62 9.31
C ALA A 113 12.48 11.55 10.51
N MET A 114 11.82 11.02 11.53
CA MET A 114 11.49 11.77 12.75
C MET A 114 12.73 12.13 13.58
N LEU A 115 13.71 11.22 13.68
CA LEU A 115 14.84 11.36 14.59
C LEU A 115 16.08 11.96 13.91
N ASP A 116 16.35 11.58 12.67
CA ASP A 116 17.59 11.91 11.97
C ASP A 116 17.36 12.86 10.78
N GLY A 117 16.12 12.98 10.32
CA GLY A 117 15.78 13.69 9.09
C GLY A 117 16.07 12.87 7.82
N LEU A 118 15.68 13.40 6.67
CA LEU A 118 15.90 12.79 5.36
C LEU A 118 16.62 13.75 4.42
N LEU A 119 17.54 13.23 3.60
CA LEU A 119 18.27 13.99 2.58
C LEU A 119 19.00 15.25 3.12
N GLY A 120 19.44 15.21 4.34
CA GLY A 120 20.12 16.35 4.97
C GLY A 120 19.19 17.46 5.47
N ALA A 121 17.86 17.24 5.42
CA ALA A 121 16.89 18.11 6.06
C ALA A 121 16.85 17.88 7.58
N GLU A 122 16.26 18.81 8.31
CA GLU A 122 16.07 18.69 9.76
C GLU A 122 15.16 17.50 10.12
N PRO A 123 15.36 16.87 11.28
CA PRO A 123 14.48 15.84 11.79
C PRO A 123 13.02 16.29 11.82
N TRP A 124 12.10 15.44 11.36
CA TRP A 124 10.68 15.81 11.28
C TRP A 124 10.06 16.11 12.64
N VAL A 125 10.63 15.59 13.73
CA VAL A 125 10.17 15.91 15.10
C VAL A 125 10.32 17.41 15.41
N GLN A 126 11.25 18.11 14.78
CA GLN A 126 11.48 19.56 14.96
C GLN A 126 10.53 20.42 14.12
N VAL A 127 9.88 19.85 13.11
CA VAL A 127 8.92 20.57 12.27
C VAL A 127 7.62 20.78 13.06
N LYS A 128 7.32 22.05 13.36
CA LYS A 128 6.04 22.40 13.99
C LYS A 128 4.89 22.15 13.02
N ASP A 129 3.76 21.71 13.56
CA ASP A 129 2.53 21.49 12.79
C ASP A 129 2.74 20.61 11.56
N ARG A 130 3.64 19.60 11.68
CA ARG A 130 3.93 18.64 10.61
C ARG A 130 2.68 17.91 10.17
N LYS A 131 2.54 17.76 8.85
CA LYS A 131 1.33 17.24 8.21
C LYS A 131 1.65 16.05 7.30
N PHE A 132 0.64 15.21 7.11
CA PHE A 132 0.72 14.07 6.20
C PHE A 132 -0.58 13.91 5.42
N LEU A 133 -0.49 13.67 4.11
CA LEU A 133 -1.67 13.50 3.25
C LEU A 133 -2.16 12.07 3.32
N CYS A 134 -3.46 11.92 3.51
CA CYS A 134 -4.12 10.65 3.72
C CYS A 134 -5.30 10.50 2.76
N PRO A 135 -5.13 9.86 1.58
CA PRO A 135 -6.24 9.54 0.69
C PRO A 135 -7.29 8.68 1.38
N VAL A 136 -8.55 9.14 1.37
CA VAL A 136 -9.67 8.51 2.09
C VAL A 136 -10.86 8.23 1.14
N PRO A 137 -11.47 7.02 1.26
CA PRO A 137 -11.13 5.90 2.14
C PRO A 137 -9.73 5.33 1.86
N GLY A 138 -9.02 4.88 2.91
CA GLY A 138 -7.64 4.40 2.79
C GLY A 138 -7.30 3.33 3.85
N TYR A 139 -6.07 2.85 3.84
CA TYR A 139 -5.63 1.83 4.78
C TYR A 139 -5.33 2.46 6.14
N ASP A 140 -6.15 2.17 7.13
CA ASP A 140 -6.15 2.78 8.45
C ASP A 140 -4.83 2.61 9.22
N ARG A 141 -4.07 1.54 8.96
CA ARG A 141 -2.77 1.30 9.59
C ARG A 141 -1.72 2.35 9.22
N HIS A 142 -1.74 2.83 7.98
CA HIS A 142 -0.90 3.94 7.55
C HIS A 142 -1.21 5.20 8.37
N PHE A 143 -2.48 5.52 8.50
CA PHE A 143 -2.93 6.71 9.23
C PHE A 143 -2.56 6.64 10.70
N ALA A 144 -2.79 5.48 11.33
CA ALA A 144 -2.42 5.25 12.73
C ALA A 144 -0.91 5.42 12.99
N MET A 145 -0.03 5.03 12.05
CA MET A 145 1.41 5.25 12.18
C MET A 145 1.75 6.74 12.19
N THR A 146 1.23 7.50 11.25
CA THR A 146 1.51 8.95 11.19
C THR A 146 0.87 9.71 12.35
N GLU A 147 -0.31 9.32 12.79
CA GLU A 147 -0.94 9.86 13.99
C GLU A 147 -0.10 9.60 15.24
N HIS A 148 0.45 8.37 15.38
CA HIS A 148 1.35 8.01 16.48
C HIS A 148 2.57 8.93 16.58
N PHE A 149 3.14 9.34 15.44
CA PHE A 149 4.23 10.31 15.39
C PHE A 149 3.78 11.77 15.52
N GLY A 150 2.51 12.02 15.77
CA GLY A 150 1.96 13.34 16.01
C GLY A 150 1.84 14.22 14.76
N PHE A 151 1.65 13.61 13.59
CA PHE A 151 1.31 14.37 12.38
C PHE A 151 -0.16 14.79 12.41
N GLN A 152 -0.44 15.99 11.91
CA GLN A 152 -1.77 16.37 11.50
C GLN A 152 -2.10 15.67 10.18
N LEU A 153 -3.13 14.81 10.20
CA LEU A 153 -3.57 14.09 9.01
C LEU A 153 -4.49 14.98 8.16
N ILE A 154 -4.17 15.12 6.88
CA ILE A 154 -5.00 15.84 5.92
C ILE A 154 -5.71 14.83 5.04
N PRO A 155 -7.03 14.67 5.16
CA PRO A 155 -7.78 13.76 4.30
C PRO A 155 -7.82 14.29 2.86
N ILE A 156 -7.52 13.42 1.89
CA ILE A 156 -7.61 13.70 0.45
C ILE A 156 -8.72 12.83 -0.12
N PRO A 157 -9.72 13.40 -0.82
CA PRO A 157 -10.78 12.62 -1.45
C PRO A 157 -10.23 11.62 -2.48
N MET A 158 -10.83 10.43 -2.52
CA MET A 158 -10.57 9.43 -3.56
C MET A 158 -11.62 9.51 -4.67
N HIS A 159 -11.17 9.55 -5.91
CA HIS A 159 -11.97 9.42 -7.13
C HIS A 159 -11.88 7.98 -7.67
N ASN A 160 -12.58 7.69 -8.77
CA ASN A 160 -12.63 6.35 -9.35
C ASN A 160 -11.30 5.87 -9.97
N ASP A 161 -10.34 6.77 -10.15
CA ASP A 161 -9.06 6.53 -10.80
C ASP A 161 -7.84 6.94 -9.95
N GLY A 162 -8.05 7.33 -8.71
CA GLY A 162 -7.01 7.73 -7.77
C GLY A 162 -7.44 8.88 -6.84
N PRO A 163 -6.52 9.45 -6.06
CA PRO A 163 -6.81 10.58 -5.19
C PRO A 163 -6.96 11.89 -5.97
N ASP A 164 -7.57 12.89 -5.33
CA ASP A 164 -7.71 14.24 -5.87
C ASP A 164 -6.32 14.89 -6.03
N MET A 165 -5.78 14.79 -7.25
CA MET A 165 -4.45 15.29 -7.57
C MET A 165 -4.38 16.83 -7.59
N ASP A 166 -5.48 17.52 -7.93
CA ASP A 166 -5.51 18.99 -7.91
C ASP A 166 -5.30 19.51 -6.49
N MET A 167 -5.98 18.87 -5.53
CA MET A 167 -5.83 19.18 -4.12
C MET A 167 -4.42 18.84 -3.61
N ILE A 168 -3.87 17.68 -3.99
CA ILE A 168 -2.52 17.25 -3.58
C ILE A 168 -1.47 18.25 -4.08
N GLU A 169 -1.47 18.55 -5.37
CA GLU A 169 -0.50 19.46 -5.99
C GLU A 169 -0.53 20.86 -5.35
N ASP A 170 -1.72 21.41 -5.14
CA ASP A 170 -1.89 22.71 -4.49
C ASP A 170 -1.34 22.72 -3.05
N LEU A 171 -1.66 21.70 -2.27
CA LEU A 171 -1.24 21.58 -0.89
C LEU A 171 0.29 21.43 -0.76
N VAL A 172 0.89 20.47 -1.48
CA VAL A 172 2.32 20.18 -1.35
C VAL A 172 3.20 21.31 -1.89
N GLN A 173 2.72 22.06 -2.88
CA GLN A 173 3.45 23.19 -3.44
C GLN A 173 3.50 24.39 -2.49
N ARG A 174 2.49 24.56 -1.63
CA ARG A 174 2.35 25.75 -0.77
C ARG A 174 2.81 25.53 0.66
N ASP A 175 2.87 24.29 1.13
CA ASP A 175 3.09 24.01 2.55
C ASP A 175 4.24 23.02 2.77
N ALA A 176 5.40 23.56 3.16
CA ALA A 176 6.59 22.78 3.47
C ALA A 176 6.49 21.95 4.78
N SER A 177 5.43 22.15 5.57
CA SER A 177 5.15 21.28 6.74
C SER A 177 4.53 19.94 6.36
N ILE A 178 4.07 19.77 5.13
CA ILE A 178 3.57 18.49 4.59
C ILE A 178 4.78 17.63 4.21
N LYS A 179 4.97 16.52 4.92
CA LYS A 179 6.16 15.67 4.80
C LYS A 179 5.96 14.42 3.96
N GLY A 180 4.73 14.06 3.69
CA GLY A 180 4.48 12.90 2.85
C GLY A 180 3.02 12.60 2.56
N ILE A 181 2.84 11.55 1.79
CA ILE A 181 1.53 11.01 1.40
C ILE A 181 1.56 9.48 1.41
N TRP A 182 0.48 8.86 1.84
CA TRP A 182 0.25 7.43 1.71
C TRP A 182 -0.44 7.10 0.39
N CYS A 183 0.09 6.13 -0.35
CA CYS A 183 -0.51 5.65 -1.60
C CYS A 183 -0.58 4.12 -1.61
N VAL A 184 -1.73 3.57 -2.00
CA VAL A 184 -1.89 2.16 -2.38
C VAL A 184 -2.38 2.15 -3.83
N PRO A 185 -1.46 2.10 -4.82
CA PRO A 185 -1.78 2.46 -6.21
C PRO A 185 -2.56 1.39 -6.96
N LYS A 186 -2.49 0.12 -6.52
CA LYS A 186 -3.12 -1.01 -7.20
C LYS A 186 -4.04 -1.74 -6.23
N TYR A 187 -5.31 -1.90 -6.62
CA TYR A 187 -6.35 -2.54 -5.79
C TYR A 187 -6.42 -1.97 -4.37
N GLN A 188 -6.50 -0.65 -4.30
CA GLN A 188 -6.46 0.13 -3.06
C GLN A 188 -7.39 -0.46 -1.98
N ASN A 189 -6.88 -0.60 -0.78
CA ASN A 189 -7.65 -1.05 0.37
C ASN A 189 -8.26 0.17 1.11
N PRO A 190 -9.62 0.28 1.23
CA PRO A 190 -10.62 -0.76 1.01
C PRO A 190 -11.37 -0.70 -0.33
N THR A 191 -11.10 0.27 -1.21
CA THR A 191 -11.98 0.60 -2.34
C THR A 191 -11.79 -0.28 -3.58
N GLY A 192 -10.64 -0.95 -3.72
CA GLY A 192 -10.27 -1.70 -4.91
C GLY A 192 -9.83 -0.83 -6.12
N ILE A 193 -9.76 0.49 -5.94
CA ILE A 193 -9.36 1.44 -6.98
C ILE A 193 -7.92 1.17 -7.43
N VAL A 194 -7.68 1.29 -8.74
CA VAL A 194 -6.35 1.29 -9.34
C VAL A 194 -6.08 2.70 -9.87
N PHE A 195 -4.92 3.26 -9.52
CA PHE A 195 -4.52 4.58 -10.01
C PHE A 195 -4.35 4.57 -11.53
N SER A 196 -4.94 5.54 -12.21
CA SER A 196 -4.78 5.68 -13.64
C SER A 196 -3.34 6.09 -14.01
N PRO A 197 -2.89 5.80 -15.26
CA PRO A 197 -1.58 6.27 -15.73
C PRO A 197 -1.40 7.78 -15.57
N MET A 198 -2.47 8.55 -15.78
CA MET A 198 -2.45 10.01 -15.60
C MET A 198 -2.19 10.40 -14.14
N VAL A 199 -2.82 9.72 -13.18
CA VAL A 199 -2.58 9.96 -11.75
C VAL A 199 -1.14 9.62 -11.38
N VAL A 200 -0.61 8.48 -11.85
CA VAL A 200 0.78 8.08 -11.60
C VAL A 200 1.77 9.10 -12.18
N GLU A 201 1.51 9.58 -13.40
CA GLU A 201 2.34 10.61 -14.05
C GLU A 201 2.32 11.92 -13.26
N ARG A 202 1.16 12.36 -12.76
CA ARG A 202 1.04 13.54 -11.91
C ARG A 202 1.84 13.39 -10.60
N PHE A 203 1.82 12.21 -9.97
CA PHE A 203 2.68 11.93 -8.81
C PHE A 203 4.17 12.05 -9.14
N ALA A 204 4.60 11.57 -10.30
CA ALA A 204 5.99 11.65 -10.73
C ALA A 204 6.46 13.10 -10.98
N HIS A 205 5.53 14.01 -11.27
CA HIS A 205 5.82 15.43 -11.56
C HIS A 205 5.50 16.38 -10.40
N LEU A 206 5.17 15.85 -9.21
CA LEU A 206 4.91 16.69 -8.04
C LEU A 206 6.10 17.62 -7.74
N GLN A 207 5.79 18.86 -7.35
CA GLN A 207 6.76 19.88 -6.97
C GLN A 207 6.54 20.31 -5.50
N PRO A 208 6.90 19.47 -4.52
CA PRO A 208 6.70 19.79 -3.11
C PRO A 208 7.59 20.95 -2.65
N ALA A 209 7.03 21.85 -1.82
CA ALA A 209 7.79 22.87 -1.13
C ALA A 209 8.79 22.28 -0.10
N ALA A 210 8.48 21.12 0.46
CA ALA A 210 9.38 20.39 1.35
C ALA A 210 10.38 19.55 0.53
N PRO A 211 11.70 19.78 0.60
CA PRO A 211 12.69 19.01 -0.15
C PRO A 211 12.78 17.56 0.32
N ASP A 212 12.35 17.31 1.53
CA ASP A 212 12.30 16.00 2.19
C ASP A 212 10.92 15.32 2.12
N PHE A 213 9.99 15.85 1.32
CA PHE A 213 8.68 15.21 1.07
C PHE A 213 8.85 13.79 0.50
N ARG A 214 8.02 12.84 0.97
CA ARG A 214 8.06 11.44 0.50
C ARG A 214 6.70 10.91 0.13
N ILE A 215 6.67 10.18 -0.97
CA ILE A 215 5.53 9.36 -1.40
C ILE A 215 5.78 7.94 -0.87
N PHE A 216 4.98 7.51 0.09
CA PHE A 216 4.97 6.12 0.53
C PHE A 216 4.07 5.32 -0.41
N TRP A 217 4.70 4.64 -1.36
CA TRP A 217 4.05 3.92 -2.44
C TRP A 217 3.90 2.44 -2.06
N ASP A 218 2.87 2.13 -1.27
CA ASP A 218 2.59 0.76 -0.80
C ASP A 218 1.99 -0.07 -1.94
N ASN A 219 2.84 -0.69 -2.74
CA ASN A 219 2.45 -1.51 -3.87
C ASN A 219 2.25 -2.99 -3.46
N ALA A 220 1.50 -3.21 -2.39
CA ALA A 220 1.25 -4.52 -1.79
C ALA A 220 0.72 -5.56 -2.80
N TYR A 221 0.05 -5.10 -3.84
CA TYR A 221 -0.62 -5.95 -4.83
C TYR A 221 0.06 -5.91 -6.22
N CYS A 222 1.33 -5.55 -6.29
CA CYS A 222 2.05 -5.36 -7.57
C CYS A 222 2.02 -6.58 -8.49
N VAL A 223 2.00 -7.78 -7.93
CA VAL A 223 1.98 -9.07 -8.67
C VAL A 223 0.64 -9.81 -8.63
N HIS A 224 -0.42 -9.17 -8.11
CA HIS A 224 -1.73 -9.80 -7.93
C HIS A 224 -2.71 -9.33 -9.01
N ASP A 225 -2.39 -9.60 -10.27
CA ASP A 225 -3.27 -9.20 -11.37
C ASP A 225 -4.56 -10.03 -11.38
N LEU A 226 -5.71 -9.34 -11.28
CA LEU A 226 -7.05 -9.95 -11.33
C LEU A 226 -7.48 -10.21 -12.77
N TYR A 227 -6.90 -9.52 -13.73
CA TYR A 227 -7.18 -9.64 -15.15
C TYR A 227 -5.89 -9.79 -15.94
N PRO A 228 -5.91 -10.50 -17.08
CA PRO A 228 -4.75 -10.53 -17.98
C PRO A 228 -4.36 -9.09 -18.32
N LEU A 229 -3.08 -8.76 -18.16
CA LEU A 229 -2.56 -7.49 -18.63
C LEU A 229 -2.76 -7.46 -20.16
N SER A 230 -3.55 -6.51 -20.66
CA SER A 230 -3.52 -6.16 -22.06
C SER A 230 -2.16 -5.51 -22.34
N LEU A 231 -1.29 -6.26 -22.99
CA LEU A 231 -0.01 -5.77 -23.51
C LEU A 231 -0.23 -4.66 -24.55
#